data_c6ddca7d0519d6e81801acf7b580afa7
#
_entry.id   c6ddca7d0519d6e81801acf7b580afa7
#
_cell.length_a   1.000
_cell.length_b   1.000
_cell.length_c   1.000
_cell.angle_alpha   90.00
_cell.angle_beta   90.00
_cell.angle_gamma   90.00
#
_symmetry.space_group_name_H-M   'P 1'
#
loop_
_entity.id
_entity.type
_entity.pdbx_description
1 polymer ?
#
loop_
_entity_poly.entity_id
_entity_poly.type
_entity_poly.pdbx_seq_one_letter_code
_entity_poly.pdbx_strand_id
1 'polypeptide(L)'
;DILGNLGGQVKLSKELVMDFIQLQGTLGVTSDTASKLIPILDSVGAAGERGAVAQIESLGALIQLEGLSPGQILGDVASNTEFFAKFAKDGGTNLIRAAVQARKLGLELSAVAGITESLLDFETSIEKQLEASLLLGRQINLDRARQLALTGDQEGLLEEVRRQIGDEAEFNRLNVIQRKALADAFGLQVEQVARAVRGNTAAVTGAAASGGDTGAQQVSLLENIDRGIGKVVGNTAEG
;
A
#
# COMPACT_ATOMS: atom_id res chain seq x y z
N ASP A 1 -11.57 23.46 9.63
CA ASP A 1 -12.18 23.32 10.97
C ASP A 1 -11.80 22.00 11.60
N ILE A 2 -10.65 22.00 12.31
CA ILE A 2 -10.10 20.82 13.00
C ILE A 2 -11.06 20.33 14.11
N LEU A 3 -11.82 21.26 14.73
CA LEU A 3 -12.73 20.98 15.83
C LEU A 3 -14.05 20.28 15.42
N GLY A 4 -14.47 20.40 14.17
CA GLY A 4 -15.70 19.81 13.67
C GLY A 4 -15.60 18.31 13.41
N ASN A 5 -14.40 17.79 13.11
CA ASN A 5 -14.19 16.40 12.72
C ASN A 5 -13.90 15.43 13.88
N LEU A 6 -13.64 15.93 15.08
CA LEU A 6 -13.24 15.12 16.24
C LEU A 6 -14.40 14.74 17.18
N GLY A 7 -15.65 14.80 16.72
CA GLY A 7 -16.80 14.23 17.44
C GLY A 7 -16.95 14.68 18.90
N GLY A 8 -16.56 15.90 19.23
CA GLY A 8 -16.93 16.57 20.49
C GLY A 8 -16.31 16.06 21.79
N GLN A 9 -15.37 15.12 21.78
CA GLN A 9 -14.79 14.52 23.00
C GLN A 9 -13.27 14.68 23.18
N VAL A 10 -12.54 15.16 22.19
CA VAL A 10 -11.10 15.35 22.32
C VAL A 10 -10.82 16.83 22.62
N LYS A 11 -10.40 17.15 23.84
CA LYS A 11 -9.73 18.42 24.13
C LYS A 11 -8.41 18.42 23.37
N LEU A 12 -8.38 19.01 22.18
CA LEU A 12 -7.15 19.24 21.44
C LEU A 12 -6.17 20.02 22.32
N SER A 13 -5.13 19.35 22.78
CA SER A 13 -4.01 20.04 23.40
C SER A 13 -3.34 20.92 22.35
N LYS A 14 -2.72 22.05 22.76
CA LYS A 14 -1.93 22.86 21.83
C LYS A 14 -0.85 22.03 21.12
N GLU A 15 -0.34 21.03 21.79
CA GLU A 15 0.67 20.10 21.29
C GLU A 15 0.12 19.26 20.12
N LEU A 16 -1.07 18.70 20.25
CA LEU A 16 -1.69 17.91 19.17
C LEU A 16 -1.99 18.75 17.91
N VAL A 17 -2.35 20.01 18.09
CA VAL A 17 -2.52 20.95 16.96
C VAL A 17 -1.19 21.20 16.26
N MET A 18 -0.12 21.35 17.02
CA MET A 18 1.24 21.52 16.46
C MET A 18 1.67 20.26 15.70
N ASP A 19 1.42 19.07 16.26
CA ASP A 19 1.70 17.79 15.61
C ASP A 19 0.94 17.64 14.27
N PHE A 20 -0.32 18.06 14.22
CA PHE A 20 -1.08 18.05 12.94
C PHE A 20 -0.51 19.01 11.91
N ILE A 21 -0.09 20.20 12.31
CA ILE A 21 0.55 21.18 11.41
C ILE A 21 1.87 20.59 10.88
N GLN A 22 2.63 19.93 11.73
CA GLN A 22 3.89 19.27 11.35
C GLN A 22 3.63 18.12 10.36
N LEU A 23 2.69 17.21 10.65
CA LEU A 23 2.31 16.10 9.77
C LEU A 23 1.85 16.61 8.40
N GLN A 24 1.08 17.70 8.36
CA GLN A 24 0.65 18.30 7.11
C GLN A 24 1.83 18.90 6.34
N GLY A 25 2.74 19.59 7.02
CA GLY A 25 3.91 20.22 6.38
C GLY A 25 4.94 19.23 5.88
N THR A 26 5.18 18.12 6.60
CA THR A 26 6.24 17.16 6.32
C THR A 26 5.78 16.00 5.45
N LEU A 27 4.57 15.50 5.67
CA LEU A 27 4.03 14.29 5.05
C LEU A 27 2.83 14.55 4.12
N GLY A 28 2.30 15.77 4.09
CA GLY A 28 1.07 16.09 3.36
C GLY A 28 -0.18 15.41 3.93
N VAL A 29 -0.15 15.02 5.21
CA VAL A 29 -1.29 14.38 5.89
C VAL A 29 -2.27 15.47 6.33
N THR A 30 -3.52 15.41 5.84
CA THR A 30 -4.55 16.36 6.23
C THR A 30 -5.03 16.12 7.66
N SER A 31 -5.62 17.13 8.30
CA SER A 31 -6.22 17.00 9.63
C SER A 31 -7.35 15.96 9.65
N ASP A 32 -8.12 15.83 8.57
CA ASP A 32 -9.14 14.77 8.42
C ASP A 32 -8.51 13.38 8.41
N THR A 33 -7.46 13.18 7.62
CA THR A 33 -6.70 11.92 7.58
C THR A 33 -6.11 11.59 8.95
N ALA A 34 -5.46 12.53 9.62
CA ALA A 34 -4.85 12.31 10.93
C ALA A 34 -5.91 11.98 12.00
N SER A 35 -7.06 12.66 11.98
CA SER A 35 -8.17 12.43 12.93
C SER A 35 -8.78 11.02 12.81
N LYS A 36 -8.74 10.43 11.62
CA LYS A 36 -9.20 9.04 11.36
C LYS A 36 -8.14 8.01 11.72
N LEU A 37 -6.86 8.31 11.43
CA LEU A 37 -5.76 7.37 11.65
C LEU A 37 -5.40 7.20 13.13
N ILE A 38 -5.40 8.28 13.93
CA ILE A 38 -4.99 8.23 15.33
C ILE A 38 -5.79 7.21 16.14
N PRO A 39 -7.13 7.20 16.13
CA PRO A 39 -7.90 6.21 16.88
C PRO A 39 -7.66 4.77 16.41
N ILE A 40 -7.43 4.59 15.11
CA ILE A 40 -7.20 3.27 14.53
C ILE A 40 -5.83 2.74 14.96
N LEU A 41 -4.78 3.56 14.85
CA LEU A 41 -3.43 3.19 15.26
C LEU A 41 -3.36 2.93 16.77
N ASP A 42 -4.07 3.71 17.57
CA ASP A 42 -4.19 3.45 19.01
C ASP A 42 -4.85 2.08 19.29
N SER A 43 -5.87 1.72 18.53
CA SER A 43 -6.55 0.42 18.66
C SER A 43 -5.66 -0.78 18.28
N VAL A 44 -4.63 -0.59 17.45
CA VAL A 44 -3.71 -1.65 17.00
C VAL A 44 -2.33 -1.60 17.66
N GLY A 45 -2.22 -0.85 18.76
CA GLY A 45 -1.05 -0.91 19.65
C GLY A 45 -0.19 0.35 19.71
N ALA A 46 -0.63 1.48 19.17
CA ALA A 46 0.02 2.75 19.45
C ALA A 46 -0.20 3.12 20.93
N ALA A 47 0.82 3.70 21.56
CA ALA A 47 0.76 4.11 22.97
C ALA A 47 0.08 5.47 23.12
N GLY A 48 -1.25 5.53 22.88
CA GLY A 48 -2.04 6.77 22.93
C GLY A 48 -1.80 7.68 21.72
N GLU A 49 -2.39 8.89 21.77
CA GLU A 49 -2.34 9.87 20.66
C GLU A 49 -0.91 10.21 20.20
N ARG A 50 0.01 10.44 21.14
CA ARG A 50 1.42 10.72 20.79
C ARG A 50 2.12 9.53 20.14
N GLY A 51 1.83 8.31 20.60
CA GLY A 51 2.33 7.09 19.99
C GLY A 51 1.80 6.92 18.56
N ALA A 52 0.52 7.23 18.33
CA ALA A 52 -0.09 7.20 17.01
C ALA A 52 0.52 8.26 16.05
N VAL A 53 0.80 9.46 16.53
CA VAL A 53 1.50 10.51 15.75
C VAL A 53 2.89 10.04 15.34
N ALA A 54 3.69 9.57 16.29
CA ALA A 54 5.04 9.04 16.00
C ALA A 54 4.99 7.85 15.00
N GLN A 55 3.96 7.04 15.09
CA GLN A 55 3.73 5.94 14.15
C GLN A 55 3.38 6.45 12.75
N ILE A 56 2.53 7.47 12.62
CA ILE A 56 2.24 8.13 11.34
C ILE A 56 3.53 8.69 10.71
N GLU A 57 4.40 9.32 11.49
CA GLU A 57 5.70 9.80 11.02
C GLU A 57 6.59 8.66 10.51
N SER A 58 6.69 7.57 11.26
CA SER A 58 7.47 6.37 10.88
C SER A 58 6.92 5.72 9.60
N LEU A 59 5.61 5.54 9.50
CA LEU A 59 4.96 5.00 8.31
C LEU A 59 5.11 5.96 7.11
N GLY A 60 5.02 7.27 7.35
CA GLY A 60 5.27 8.29 6.33
C GLY A 60 6.68 8.23 5.76
N ALA A 61 7.68 8.06 6.63
CA ALA A 61 9.07 7.89 6.19
C ALA A 61 9.26 6.63 5.33
N LEU A 62 8.63 5.51 5.71
CA LEU A 62 8.63 4.28 4.91
C LEU A 62 8.04 4.51 3.51
N ILE A 63 6.91 5.22 3.41
CA ILE A 63 6.26 5.52 2.12
C ILE A 63 7.16 6.42 1.26
N GLN A 64 7.83 7.41 1.86
CA GLN A 64 8.77 8.29 1.15
C GLN A 64 9.97 7.52 0.57
N LEU A 65 10.49 6.53 1.28
CA LEU A 65 11.56 5.64 0.78
C LEU A 65 11.14 4.88 -0.48
N GLU A 66 9.86 4.59 -0.64
CA GLU A 66 9.29 3.95 -1.83
C GLU A 66 8.99 4.94 -2.97
N GLY A 67 9.32 6.23 -2.79
CA GLY A 67 9.11 7.29 -3.79
C GLY A 67 7.65 7.73 -3.95
N LEU A 68 6.78 7.44 -2.98
CA LEU A 68 5.37 7.78 -3.00
C LEU A 68 5.04 8.92 -2.04
N SER A 69 3.90 9.57 -2.25
CA SER A 69 3.39 10.62 -1.36
C SER A 69 2.75 10.00 -0.11
N PRO A 70 3.26 10.29 1.11
CA PRO A 70 2.68 9.76 2.34
C PRO A 70 1.22 10.18 2.54
N GLY A 71 0.88 11.44 2.25
CA GLY A 71 -0.49 11.93 2.41
C GLY A 71 -1.51 11.16 1.57
N GLN A 72 -1.13 10.71 0.37
CA GLN A 72 -2.02 9.89 -0.48
C GLN A 72 -2.20 8.48 0.08
N ILE A 73 -1.13 7.80 0.45
CA ILE A 73 -1.20 6.43 0.99
C ILE A 73 -1.90 6.41 2.35
N LEU A 74 -1.55 7.33 3.24
CA LEU A 74 -2.18 7.44 4.57
C LEU A 74 -3.65 7.87 4.46
N GLY A 75 -4.00 8.71 3.49
CA GLY A 75 -5.39 9.06 3.17
C GLY A 75 -6.20 7.87 2.65
N ASP A 76 -5.58 7.03 1.83
CA ASP A 76 -6.17 5.78 1.34
C ASP A 76 -6.45 4.81 2.51
N VAL A 77 -5.48 4.65 3.42
CA VAL A 77 -5.65 3.86 4.65
C VAL A 77 -6.74 4.43 5.54
N ALA A 78 -6.77 5.74 5.76
CA ALA A 78 -7.79 6.44 6.56
C ALA A 78 -9.21 6.30 5.99
N SER A 79 -9.33 6.04 4.69
CA SER A 79 -10.60 5.79 4.02
C SER A 79 -11.06 4.33 4.12
N ASN A 80 -10.19 3.41 4.55
CA ASN A 80 -10.45 1.97 4.66
C ASN A 80 -10.29 1.47 6.10
N THR A 81 -10.87 2.19 7.06
CA THR A 81 -10.69 1.97 8.51
C THR A 81 -11.12 0.58 8.98
N GLU A 82 -12.24 0.06 8.46
CA GLU A 82 -12.73 -1.28 8.80
C GLU A 82 -11.78 -2.37 8.32
N PHE A 83 -11.30 -2.27 7.09
CA PHE A 83 -10.32 -3.18 6.55
C PHE A 83 -9.01 -3.14 7.35
N PHE A 84 -8.58 -1.93 7.69
CA PHE A 84 -7.40 -1.73 8.54
C PHE A 84 -7.57 -2.41 9.90
N ALA A 85 -8.70 -2.19 10.58
CA ALA A 85 -8.96 -2.80 11.88
C ALA A 85 -8.99 -4.34 11.85
N LYS A 86 -9.49 -4.94 10.74
CA LYS A 86 -9.55 -6.40 10.58
C LYS A 86 -8.18 -7.03 10.31
N PHE A 87 -7.32 -6.37 9.55
CA PHE A 87 -6.12 -6.99 8.96
C PHE A 87 -4.80 -6.33 9.38
N ALA A 88 -4.81 -5.25 10.16
CA ALA A 88 -3.60 -4.59 10.63
C ALA A 88 -2.76 -5.51 11.53
N LYS A 89 -1.47 -5.59 11.24
CA LYS A 89 -0.44 -6.28 12.00
C LYS A 89 0.78 -5.37 12.12
N ASP A 90 1.61 -5.61 13.11
CA ASP A 90 2.85 -4.86 13.30
C ASP A 90 2.64 -3.34 13.29
N GLY A 91 1.59 -2.89 14.02
CA GLY A 91 1.20 -1.49 14.05
C GLY A 91 0.69 -0.95 12.71
N GLY A 92 0.12 -1.79 11.84
CA GLY A 92 -0.42 -1.40 10.53
C GLY A 92 0.62 -1.35 9.41
N THR A 93 1.89 -1.66 9.67
CA THR A 93 2.97 -1.65 8.67
C THR A 93 2.66 -2.57 7.48
N ASN A 94 2.07 -3.75 7.74
CA ASN A 94 1.66 -4.69 6.70
C ASN A 94 0.67 -4.07 5.70
N LEU A 95 -0.30 -3.29 6.17
CA LEU A 95 -1.29 -2.64 5.29
C LEU A 95 -0.73 -1.41 4.57
N ILE A 96 0.21 -0.70 5.18
CA ILE A 96 0.94 0.36 4.48
C ILE A 96 1.75 -0.22 3.32
N ARG A 97 2.45 -1.34 3.51
CA ARG A 97 3.16 -2.02 2.42
C ARG A 97 2.22 -2.48 1.33
N ALA A 98 1.08 -3.06 1.70
CA ALA A 98 0.05 -3.45 0.75
C ALA A 98 -0.50 -2.24 -0.03
N ALA A 99 -0.76 -1.10 0.64
CA ALA A 99 -1.21 0.13 -0.01
C ALA A 99 -0.14 0.71 -0.97
N VAL A 100 1.13 0.65 -0.59
CA VAL A 100 2.27 1.01 -1.46
C VAL A 100 2.31 0.13 -2.70
N GLN A 101 2.21 -1.19 -2.55
CA GLN A 101 2.19 -2.13 -3.68
C GLN A 101 0.96 -1.93 -4.56
N ALA A 102 -0.22 -1.74 -3.96
CA ALA A 102 -1.44 -1.43 -4.69
C ALA A 102 -1.26 -0.17 -5.56
N ARG A 103 -0.71 0.90 -4.97
CA ARG A 103 -0.47 2.16 -5.68
C ARG A 103 0.50 2.00 -6.86
N LYS A 104 1.54 1.19 -6.72
CA LYS A 104 2.47 0.85 -7.81
C LYS A 104 1.76 0.12 -8.97
N LEU A 105 0.71 -0.62 -8.68
CA LEU A 105 -0.17 -1.26 -9.67
C LEU A 105 -1.29 -0.33 -10.17
N GLY A 106 -1.32 0.93 -9.75
CA GLY A 106 -2.42 1.86 -10.09
C GLY A 106 -3.74 1.54 -9.39
N LEU A 107 -3.67 0.80 -8.28
CA LEU A 107 -4.80 0.46 -7.43
C LEU A 107 -4.79 1.28 -6.14
N GLU A 108 -5.90 1.24 -5.41
CA GLU A 108 -6.05 1.80 -4.07
C GLU A 108 -6.24 0.67 -3.05
N LEU A 109 -6.08 0.96 -1.76
CA LEU A 109 -6.28 -0.02 -0.70
C LEU A 109 -7.71 -0.59 -0.69
N SER A 110 -8.70 0.20 -1.11
CA SER A 110 -10.07 -0.23 -1.33
C SER A 110 -10.19 -1.40 -2.33
N ALA A 111 -9.36 -1.42 -3.37
CA ALA A 111 -9.30 -2.54 -4.31
C ALA A 111 -8.71 -3.79 -3.64
N VAL A 112 -7.70 -3.63 -2.78
CA VAL A 112 -7.13 -4.75 -1.98
C VAL A 112 -8.18 -5.32 -1.03
N ALA A 113 -8.96 -4.44 -0.39
CA ALA A 113 -10.09 -4.85 0.45
C ALA A 113 -11.11 -5.65 -0.36
N GLY A 114 -11.52 -5.15 -1.52
CA GLY A 114 -12.47 -5.84 -2.41
C GLY A 114 -11.96 -7.21 -2.89
N ILE A 115 -10.67 -7.31 -3.26
CA ILE A 115 -10.03 -8.59 -3.60
C ILE A 115 -10.10 -9.55 -2.41
N THR A 116 -9.72 -9.09 -1.23
CA THR A 116 -9.68 -9.90 -0.01
C THR A 116 -11.07 -10.43 0.33
N GLU A 117 -12.08 -9.57 0.35
CA GLU A 117 -13.47 -9.94 0.64
C GLU A 117 -14.03 -10.91 -0.40
N SER A 118 -13.79 -10.66 -1.69
CA SER A 118 -14.23 -11.55 -2.76
C SER A 118 -13.60 -12.94 -2.67
N LEU A 119 -12.33 -13.04 -2.27
CA LEU A 119 -11.62 -14.32 -2.11
C LEU A 119 -12.03 -15.06 -0.83
N LEU A 120 -12.47 -14.36 0.21
CA LEU A 120 -12.96 -14.95 1.47
C LEU A 120 -14.39 -15.48 1.35
N ASP A 121 -15.16 -15.04 0.36
CA ASP A 121 -16.38 -15.71 -0.07
C ASP A 121 -16.01 -16.92 -0.95
N PHE A 122 -15.68 -18.03 -0.30
CA PHE A 122 -15.12 -19.22 -0.96
C PHE A 122 -16.02 -19.79 -2.06
N GLU A 123 -17.32 -19.83 -1.84
CA GLU A 123 -18.30 -20.38 -2.78
C GLU A 123 -18.30 -19.57 -4.09
N THR A 124 -18.59 -18.28 -3.96
CA THR A 124 -18.60 -17.34 -5.10
C THR A 124 -17.22 -17.24 -5.78
N SER A 125 -16.13 -17.26 -5.00
CA SER A 125 -14.76 -17.20 -5.53
C SER A 125 -14.40 -18.42 -6.38
N ILE A 126 -14.84 -19.63 -5.99
CA ILE A 126 -14.60 -20.86 -6.77
C ILE A 126 -15.41 -20.84 -8.06
N GLU A 127 -16.67 -20.43 -8.02
CA GLU A 127 -17.52 -20.30 -9.21
C GLU A 127 -16.91 -19.34 -10.23
N LYS A 128 -16.54 -18.13 -9.80
CA LYS A 128 -15.92 -17.11 -10.65
C LYS A 128 -14.56 -17.56 -11.21
N GLN A 129 -13.77 -18.28 -10.42
CA GLN A 129 -12.52 -18.88 -10.89
C GLN A 129 -12.75 -19.87 -12.04
N LEU A 130 -13.74 -20.76 -11.90
CA LEU A 130 -14.09 -21.74 -12.93
C LEU A 130 -14.62 -21.06 -14.19
N GLU A 131 -15.53 -20.10 -14.05
CA GLU A 131 -16.07 -19.31 -15.14
C GLU A 131 -14.94 -18.59 -15.92
N ALA A 132 -14.06 -17.88 -15.19
CA ALA A 132 -12.94 -17.18 -15.79
C ALA A 132 -11.98 -18.16 -16.51
N SER A 133 -11.68 -19.31 -15.91
CA SER A 133 -10.81 -20.32 -16.54
C SER A 133 -11.41 -20.85 -17.84
N LEU A 134 -12.72 -21.10 -17.89
CA LEU A 134 -13.42 -21.56 -19.09
C LEU A 134 -13.43 -20.48 -20.19
N LEU A 135 -13.78 -19.24 -19.84
CA LEU A 135 -13.91 -18.13 -20.80
C LEU A 135 -12.56 -17.67 -21.35
N LEU A 136 -11.52 -17.69 -20.51
CA LEU A 136 -10.16 -17.28 -20.90
C LEU A 136 -9.40 -18.39 -21.64
N GLY A 137 -9.87 -19.64 -21.57
CA GLY A 137 -9.17 -20.79 -22.15
C GLY A 137 -7.82 -21.11 -21.48
N ARG A 138 -7.60 -20.58 -20.26
CA ARG A 138 -6.43 -20.88 -19.43
C ARG A 138 -6.83 -21.13 -18.00
N GLN A 139 -6.06 -21.93 -17.30
CA GLN A 139 -6.31 -22.20 -15.88
C GLN A 139 -5.94 -20.97 -15.03
N ILE A 140 -6.91 -20.50 -14.27
CA ILE A 140 -6.71 -19.55 -13.16
C ILE A 140 -6.76 -20.35 -11.87
N ASN A 141 -5.75 -20.19 -11.02
CA ASN A 141 -5.71 -20.85 -9.72
C ASN A 141 -5.62 -19.79 -8.61
N LEU A 142 -6.71 -19.65 -7.84
CA LEU A 142 -6.82 -18.68 -6.74
C LEU A 142 -6.64 -19.32 -5.36
N ASP A 143 -6.25 -20.58 -5.25
CA ASP A 143 -6.10 -21.27 -3.94
C ASP A 143 -5.08 -20.55 -3.05
N ARG A 144 -3.92 -20.19 -3.62
CA ARG A 144 -2.91 -19.42 -2.90
C ARG A 144 -3.40 -18.03 -2.54
N ALA A 145 -4.11 -17.35 -3.44
CA ALA A 145 -4.67 -16.03 -3.17
C ALA A 145 -5.69 -16.08 -2.01
N ARG A 146 -6.57 -17.10 -2.00
CA ARG A 146 -7.51 -17.34 -0.88
C ARG A 146 -6.78 -17.59 0.43
N GLN A 147 -5.71 -18.38 0.42
CA GLN A 147 -4.91 -18.63 1.61
C GLN A 147 -4.25 -17.34 2.13
N LEU A 148 -3.69 -16.51 1.25
CA LEU A 148 -3.08 -15.23 1.61
C LEU A 148 -4.11 -14.24 2.16
N ALA A 149 -5.30 -14.16 1.55
CA ALA A 149 -6.42 -13.38 2.05
C ALA A 149 -6.83 -13.83 3.48
N LEU A 150 -6.96 -15.13 3.71
CA LEU A 150 -7.33 -15.70 5.01
C LEU A 150 -6.28 -15.43 6.09
N THR A 151 -5.00 -15.51 5.75
CA THR A 151 -3.90 -15.24 6.69
C THR A 151 -3.62 -13.75 6.87
N GLY A 152 -4.26 -12.87 6.07
CA GLY A 152 -4.07 -11.42 6.11
C GLY A 152 -2.70 -10.98 5.57
N ASP A 153 -2.07 -11.78 4.71
CA ASP A 153 -0.88 -11.39 3.97
C ASP A 153 -1.28 -10.65 2.69
N GLN A 154 -1.56 -9.35 2.86
CA GLN A 154 -2.08 -8.52 1.78
C GLN A 154 -1.02 -8.17 0.73
N GLU A 155 0.26 -8.11 1.12
CA GLU A 155 1.37 -7.89 0.19
C GLU A 155 1.56 -9.11 -0.71
N GLY A 156 1.66 -10.30 -0.13
CA GLY A 156 1.71 -11.56 -0.87
C GLY A 156 0.48 -11.81 -1.74
N LEU A 157 -0.71 -11.38 -1.27
CA LEU A 157 -1.95 -11.44 -2.04
C LEU A 157 -1.85 -10.61 -3.32
N LEU A 158 -1.37 -9.38 -3.25
CA LEU A 158 -1.20 -8.54 -4.43
C LEU A 158 -0.17 -9.09 -5.42
N GLU A 159 0.92 -9.68 -4.93
CA GLU A 159 1.88 -10.37 -5.79
C GLU A 159 1.25 -11.55 -6.53
N GLU A 160 0.45 -12.35 -5.83
CA GLU A 160 -0.27 -13.47 -6.44
C GLU A 160 -1.29 -12.99 -7.48
N VAL A 161 -2.08 -11.97 -7.16
CA VAL A 161 -3.02 -11.34 -8.10
C VAL A 161 -2.28 -10.85 -9.34
N ARG A 162 -1.18 -10.11 -9.17
CA ARG A 162 -0.34 -9.62 -10.26
C ARG A 162 0.12 -10.75 -11.19
N ARG A 163 0.51 -11.88 -10.62
CA ARG A 163 0.95 -13.05 -11.38
C ARG A 163 -0.17 -13.66 -12.19
N GLN A 164 -1.39 -13.70 -11.65
CA GLN A 164 -2.54 -14.37 -12.26
C GLN A 164 -3.27 -13.50 -13.31
N ILE A 165 -3.29 -12.18 -13.15
CA ILE A 165 -3.97 -11.28 -14.11
C ILE A 165 -3.26 -11.22 -15.47
N GLY A 166 -1.97 -11.55 -15.54
CA GLY A 166 -1.17 -11.49 -16.76
C GLY A 166 -0.64 -10.10 -17.09
N ASP A 167 -0.24 -9.90 -18.31
CA ASP A 167 0.30 -8.64 -18.82
C ASP A 167 -0.72 -7.84 -19.66
N GLU A 168 -0.33 -6.61 -20.02
CA GLU A 168 -1.18 -5.72 -20.81
C GLU A 168 -1.46 -6.29 -22.22
N ALA A 169 -0.51 -7.01 -22.83
CA ALA A 169 -0.68 -7.58 -24.14
C ALA A 169 -1.71 -8.72 -24.15
N GLU A 170 -1.67 -9.58 -23.11
CA GLU A 170 -2.70 -10.60 -22.87
C GLU A 170 -4.07 -9.95 -22.66
N PHE A 171 -4.17 -8.96 -21.76
CA PHE A 171 -5.42 -8.28 -21.45
C PHE A 171 -6.04 -7.61 -22.69
N ASN A 172 -5.22 -7.01 -23.55
CA ASN A 172 -5.69 -6.32 -24.75
C ASN A 172 -6.25 -7.30 -25.82
N ARG A 173 -5.86 -8.58 -25.80
CA ARG A 173 -6.42 -9.62 -26.69
C ARG A 173 -7.77 -10.14 -26.21
N LEU A 174 -8.11 -9.93 -24.94
CA LEU A 174 -9.38 -10.39 -24.38
C LEU A 174 -10.56 -9.59 -24.94
N ASN A 175 -11.66 -10.28 -25.23
CA ASN A 175 -12.93 -9.64 -25.53
C ASN A 175 -13.61 -9.12 -24.25
N VAL A 176 -14.71 -8.40 -24.40
CA VAL A 176 -15.41 -7.74 -23.26
C VAL A 176 -15.86 -8.75 -22.19
N ILE A 177 -16.36 -9.91 -22.60
CA ILE A 177 -16.84 -10.97 -21.68
C ILE A 177 -15.66 -11.56 -20.91
N GLN A 178 -14.56 -11.83 -21.58
CA GLN A 178 -13.34 -12.37 -20.98
C GLN A 178 -12.71 -11.37 -19.97
N ARG A 179 -12.67 -10.06 -20.32
CA ARG A 179 -12.18 -9.02 -19.40
C ARG A 179 -13.04 -8.94 -18.15
N LYS A 180 -14.36 -9.04 -18.32
CA LYS A 180 -15.28 -9.04 -17.18
C LYS A 180 -15.07 -10.27 -16.31
N ALA A 181 -15.00 -11.45 -16.87
CA ALA A 181 -14.77 -12.69 -16.13
C ALA A 181 -13.44 -12.67 -15.36
N LEU A 182 -12.37 -12.14 -15.99
CA LEU A 182 -11.08 -11.94 -15.32
C LEU A 182 -11.22 -10.99 -14.12
N ALA A 183 -11.90 -9.86 -14.29
CA ALA A 183 -12.09 -8.89 -13.22
C ALA A 183 -12.96 -9.47 -12.07
N ASP A 184 -14.06 -10.13 -12.41
CA ASP A 184 -14.97 -10.75 -11.44
C ASP A 184 -14.28 -11.85 -10.62
N ALA A 185 -13.36 -12.62 -11.22
CA ALA A 185 -12.61 -13.66 -10.52
C ALA A 185 -11.75 -13.11 -9.37
N PHE A 186 -11.30 -11.85 -9.48
CA PHE A 186 -10.52 -11.17 -8.44
C PHE A 186 -11.35 -10.17 -7.61
N GLY A 187 -12.65 -10.04 -7.85
CA GLY A 187 -13.45 -9.01 -7.16
C GLY A 187 -13.07 -7.58 -7.54
N LEU A 188 -12.55 -7.39 -8.76
CA LEU A 188 -12.12 -6.10 -9.30
C LEU A 188 -13.10 -5.59 -10.37
N GLN A 189 -13.04 -4.30 -10.65
CA GLN A 189 -13.62 -3.71 -11.84
C GLN A 189 -12.67 -3.92 -13.05
N VAL A 190 -13.23 -4.01 -14.26
CA VAL A 190 -12.44 -4.16 -15.50
C VAL A 190 -11.38 -3.05 -15.64
N GLU A 191 -11.75 -1.82 -15.25
CA GLU A 191 -10.83 -0.67 -15.25
C GLU A 191 -9.67 -0.83 -14.26
N GLN A 192 -9.92 -1.41 -13.08
CA GLN A 192 -8.88 -1.70 -12.09
C GLN A 192 -7.90 -2.75 -12.61
N VAL A 193 -8.40 -3.82 -13.25
CA VAL A 193 -7.55 -4.80 -13.92
C VAL A 193 -6.74 -4.16 -15.04
N ALA A 194 -7.35 -3.30 -15.86
CA ALA A 194 -6.64 -2.58 -16.92
C ALA A 194 -5.53 -1.67 -16.39
N ARG A 195 -5.71 -1.05 -15.22
CA ARG A 195 -4.64 -0.29 -14.54
C ARG A 195 -3.55 -1.22 -14.00
N ALA A 196 -3.95 -2.30 -13.35
CA ALA A 196 -3.01 -3.24 -12.73
C ALA A 196 -2.09 -3.92 -13.76
N VAL A 197 -2.60 -4.34 -14.92
CA VAL A 197 -1.75 -4.94 -15.97
C VAL A 197 -0.78 -3.91 -16.57
N ARG A 198 -1.15 -2.65 -16.70
CA ARG A 198 -0.25 -1.56 -17.14
C ARG A 198 0.83 -1.27 -16.10
N GLY A 199 0.46 -1.18 -14.82
CA GLY A 199 1.42 -1.05 -13.72
C GLY A 199 2.39 -2.23 -13.65
N ASN A 200 1.92 -3.44 -13.89
CA ASN A 200 2.74 -4.64 -13.97
C ASN A 200 3.76 -4.55 -15.11
N THR A 201 3.34 -4.14 -16.30
CA THR A 201 4.23 -3.96 -17.46
C THR A 201 5.29 -2.89 -17.21
N ALA A 202 4.90 -1.76 -16.62
CA ALA A 202 5.84 -0.69 -16.25
C ALA A 202 6.87 -1.15 -15.21
N ALA A 203 6.45 -1.94 -14.21
CA ALA A 203 7.36 -2.49 -13.20
C ALA A 203 8.38 -3.47 -13.82
N VAL A 204 7.95 -4.31 -14.75
CA VAL A 204 8.83 -5.26 -15.46
C VAL A 204 9.81 -4.54 -16.39
N THR A 205 9.33 -3.56 -17.18
CA THR A 205 10.18 -2.79 -18.07
C THR A 205 11.12 -1.84 -17.31
N GLY A 206 10.66 -1.26 -16.21
CA GLY A 206 11.47 -0.44 -15.32
C GLY A 206 12.59 -1.23 -14.64
N ALA A 207 12.31 -2.45 -14.19
CA ALA A 207 13.32 -3.36 -13.64
C ALA A 207 14.38 -3.78 -14.68
N ALA A 208 13.97 -3.96 -15.94
CA ALA A 208 14.89 -4.26 -17.03
C ALA A 208 15.75 -3.04 -17.43
N ALA A 209 15.19 -1.82 -17.31
CA ALA A 209 15.92 -0.56 -17.58
C ALA A 209 16.83 -0.13 -16.42
N SER A 210 16.47 -0.47 -15.16
CA SER A 210 17.27 -0.14 -13.97
C SER A 210 18.37 -1.13 -13.66
N GLY A 211 18.40 -2.28 -14.32
CA GLY A 211 19.45 -3.30 -14.17
C GLY A 211 20.83 -2.90 -14.67
N GLY A 212 20.98 -1.70 -15.28
CA GLY A 212 22.24 -1.15 -15.79
C GLY A 212 22.87 -0.03 -14.96
N ASP A 213 22.14 0.66 -14.08
CA ASP A 213 22.65 1.89 -13.48
C ASP A 213 22.45 2.04 -11.95
N THR A 214 21.57 1.26 -11.32
CA THR A 214 21.32 1.36 -9.87
C THR A 214 22.48 0.86 -9.00
N GLY A 215 23.31 -0.04 -9.50
CA GLY A 215 24.51 -0.52 -8.80
C GLY A 215 25.56 0.59 -8.63
N ALA A 216 25.75 1.42 -9.64
CA ALA A 216 26.74 2.52 -9.62
C ALA A 216 26.26 3.69 -8.74
N GLN A 217 24.96 3.99 -8.72
CA GLN A 217 24.39 5.05 -7.87
C GLN A 217 24.33 4.65 -6.39
N GLN A 218 24.02 3.40 -6.05
CA GLN A 218 24.08 2.91 -4.67
C GLN A 218 25.50 2.89 -4.12
N VAL A 219 26.50 2.49 -4.92
CA VAL A 219 27.91 2.52 -4.52
C VAL A 219 28.37 3.96 -4.30
N SER A 220 27.99 4.91 -5.16
CA SER A 220 28.37 6.32 -5.00
C SER A 220 27.73 6.99 -3.78
N LEU A 221 26.50 6.58 -3.40
CA LEU A 221 25.82 7.05 -2.19
C LEU A 221 26.49 6.50 -0.92
N LEU A 222 26.88 5.23 -0.92
CA LEU A 222 27.61 4.60 0.19
C LEU A 222 29.01 5.22 0.37
N GLU A 223 29.73 5.49 -0.71
CA GLU A 223 31.03 6.17 -0.67
C GLU A 223 30.92 7.62 -0.17
N ASN A 224 29.83 8.33 -0.48
CA ASN A 224 29.59 9.69 0.02
C ASN A 224 29.23 9.71 1.51
N ILE A 225 28.53 8.68 2.00
CA ILE A 225 28.23 8.51 3.44
C ILE A 225 29.50 8.19 4.21
N ASP A 226 30.34 7.29 3.72
CA ASP A 226 31.62 6.92 4.34
C ASP A 226 32.59 8.11 4.41
N ARG A 227 32.64 8.91 3.34
CA ARG A 227 33.43 10.15 3.28
C ARG A 227 32.90 11.25 4.20
N GLY A 228 31.57 11.27 4.46
CA GLY A 228 30.90 12.17 5.42
C GLY A 228 31.22 11.81 6.86
N ILE A 229 31.19 10.53 7.20
CA ILE A 229 31.50 10.01 8.55
C ILE A 229 32.98 10.21 8.88
N GLY A 230 33.88 10.00 7.93
CA GLY A 230 35.30 10.22 8.13
C GLY A 230 35.66 11.68 8.46
N LYS A 231 34.92 12.67 7.96
CA LYS A 231 35.11 14.10 8.28
C LYS A 231 34.60 14.48 9.66
N VAL A 232 33.57 13.81 10.18
CA VAL A 232 33.02 14.07 11.50
C VAL A 232 33.90 13.49 12.60
N VAL A 233 34.51 12.33 12.36
CA VAL A 233 35.43 11.68 13.33
C VAL A 233 36.80 12.37 13.39
N GLY A 234 37.26 12.97 12.27
CA GLY A 234 38.54 13.70 12.23
C GLY A 234 38.53 15.05 12.95
N ASN A 235 37.34 15.65 13.20
CA ASN A 235 37.22 16.98 13.81
C ASN A 235 36.99 16.94 15.34
N THR A 236 36.94 15.76 15.96
CA THR A 236 36.79 15.58 17.43
C THR A 236 38.10 15.16 18.12
N ALA A 237 39.23 15.11 17.41
CA ALA A 237 40.51 14.69 17.96
C ALA A 237 41.54 15.85 18.18
N GLU A 238 41.15 17.11 17.91
CA GLU A 238 41.96 18.30 18.24
C GLU A 238 41.07 19.33 18.96
N GLY A 239 40.96 19.22 20.29
CA GLY A 239 40.31 20.18 21.15
C GLY A 239 40.50 19.79 22.61
#